data_c22b7f88dc7e61b662ce685627292a1a
#
_entry.id   c22b7f88dc7e61b662ce685627292a1a
#
_cell.length_a   1.000
_cell.length_b   1.000
_cell.length_c   1.000
_cell.angle_alpha   90.00
_cell.angle_beta   90.00
_cell.angle_gamma   90.00
#
_symmetry.space_group_name_H-M   'P 1'
#
loop_
_entity.id
_entity.type
_entity.pdbx_description
1 polymer ?
#
loop_
_entity_poly.entity_id
_entity_poly.type
_entity_poly.pdbx_seq_one_letter_code
_entity_poly.pdbx_strand_id
1 'polypeptide(L)'
;VPARGVMNMASRILSAMLPLNDSPFFKFEMDNGVETTGEVYNYLETLAYQVHGKLSSQNLRETIYTALQHLIVVGDVLILMEDSMQFRIIRSDQYVIRRTVEGEVQEIIHVEHVPLDNEESIVHPIYTQGYQETKAGYRTHFIRIALKDDGETWGYERQDGDGNTLDSGEYTVNPYIPLRWCAVAGENYGRSHCEDIIGDIQSLESFTEGLLKGVAAGSAFWIAVNPAGITELDDVAGASNGTFISARQEDISTISPANTMNSQIQSTQAGVEILRREVGNAFLLSGSAIPKGERVTATAVRMIGSELETVLGGAFSAIARDLMEPLVRRSVFLMLENNEIDQRMSQQFSKDGILSVQVVTGLQALSRDTDLQKLMQMGEMVRNLPENAVQLFNWEEYARQLITAIGFDNNNWVKSEEQIQEQMMAQQRAQAEQEMMMQEKQLAGQAMA
;
A
#
# COMPACT_ATOMS: atom_id res chain seq x y z
N VAL A 1 20.55 -7.29 6.78
CA VAL A 1 19.56 -6.46 7.52
C VAL A 1 18.76 -5.59 6.55
N PRO A 2 19.37 -4.77 5.67
CA PRO A 2 18.60 -3.84 4.83
C PRO A 2 17.54 -4.53 3.96
N ALA A 3 17.88 -5.60 3.22
CA ALA A 3 16.93 -6.31 2.36
C ALA A 3 15.69 -6.82 3.12
N ARG A 4 15.87 -7.40 4.31
CA ARG A 4 14.75 -7.82 5.17
C ARG A 4 13.97 -6.62 5.69
N GLY A 5 14.66 -5.52 5.94
CA GLY A 5 14.06 -4.26 6.34
C GLY A 5 13.11 -3.71 5.31
N VAL A 6 13.54 -3.63 4.05
CA VAL A 6 12.69 -3.20 2.91
C VAL A 6 11.44 -4.06 2.80
N MET A 7 11.60 -5.38 2.84
CA MET A 7 10.46 -6.32 2.77
C MET A 7 9.47 -6.12 3.94
N ASN A 8 9.98 -5.94 5.16
CA ASN A 8 9.14 -5.71 6.34
C ASN A 8 8.39 -4.38 6.25
N MET A 9 9.08 -3.30 5.91
CA MET A 9 8.48 -1.98 5.78
C MET A 9 7.43 -1.95 4.67
N ALA A 10 7.73 -2.50 3.48
CA ALA A 10 6.79 -2.62 2.38
C ALA A 10 5.53 -3.42 2.78
N SER A 11 5.69 -4.53 3.51
CA SER A 11 4.58 -5.35 4.01
C SER A 11 3.70 -4.58 5.02
N ARG A 12 4.31 -3.78 5.90
CA ARG A 12 3.58 -2.98 6.89
C ARG A 12 2.79 -1.87 6.22
N ILE A 13 3.42 -1.13 5.30
CA ILE A 13 2.75 -0.07 4.53
C ILE A 13 1.59 -0.66 3.72
N LEU A 14 1.83 -1.77 3.01
CA LEU A 14 0.80 -2.45 2.25
C LEU A 14 -0.39 -2.88 3.12
N SER A 15 -0.12 -3.45 4.29
CA SER A 15 -1.18 -3.90 5.21
C SER A 15 -1.99 -2.76 5.80
N ALA A 16 -1.36 -1.58 5.96
CA ALA A 16 -2.05 -0.38 6.41
C ALA A 16 -2.86 0.29 5.29
N MET A 17 -2.37 0.27 4.04
CA MET A 17 -3.04 0.87 2.88
C MET A 17 -4.14 -0.02 2.30
N LEU A 18 -3.86 -1.32 2.19
CA LEU A 18 -4.75 -2.33 1.62
C LEU A 18 -4.98 -3.44 2.65
N PRO A 19 -5.86 -3.26 3.61
CA PRO A 19 -6.19 -4.30 4.59
C PRO A 19 -6.79 -5.53 3.90
N LEU A 20 -6.58 -6.72 4.51
CA LEU A 20 -7.08 -8.00 4.00
C LEU A 20 -8.56 -8.26 4.39
N ASN A 21 -9.37 -7.23 4.41
CA ASN A 21 -10.81 -7.34 4.65
C ASN A 21 -11.58 -7.06 3.37
N ASP A 22 -12.81 -7.54 3.27
CA ASP A 22 -13.69 -7.31 2.12
C ASP A 22 -14.29 -5.90 2.09
N SER A 23 -13.82 -4.99 2.95
CA SER A 23 -14.30 -3.61 3.00
C SER A 23 -13.47 -2.72 2.07
N PRO A 24 -14.10 -1.77 1.37
CA PRO A 24 -13.39 -0.79 0.58
C PRO A 24 -12.36 -0.03 1.42
N PHE A 25 -11.17 0.18 0.85
CA PHE A 25 -10.10 0.95 1.47
C PHE A 25 -10.20 2.45 1.17
N PHE A 26 -11.27 2.88 0.52
CA PHE A 26 -11.60 4.26 0.16
C PHE A 26 -13.10 4.49 0.32
N LYS A 27 -13.50 5.76 0.40
CA LYS A 27 -14.89 6.21 0.37
C LYS A 27 -15.04 7.30 -0.68
N PHE A 28 -16.23 7.39 -1.25
CA PHE A 28 -16.63 8.51 -2.09
C PHE A 28 -17.36 9.54 -1.23
N GLU A 29 -16.87 10.75 -1.20
CA GLU A 29 -17.55 11.89 -0.56
C GLU A 29 -17.86 12.95 -1.62
N MET A 30 -19.02 13.56 -1.54
CA MET A 30 -19.39 14.68 -2.39
C MET A 30 -18.73 15.96 -1.88
N ASP A 31 -18.32 16.83 -2.80
CA ASP A 31 -17.72 18.11 -2.43
C ASP A 31 -18.70 18.98 -1.62
N ASN A 32 -18.14 19.77 -0.68
CA ASN A 32 -18.88 20.57 0.28
C ASN A 32 -19.86 21.53 -0.41
N GLY A 33 -21.15 21.28 -0.30
CA GLY A 33 -22.21 22.17 -0.77
C GLY A 33 -23.43 21.51 -1.39
N VAL A 34 -23.40 20.20 -1.66
CA VAL A 34 -24.54 19.45 -2.17
C VAL A 34 -25.21 18.70 -1.03
N GLU A 35 -26.50 18.94 -0.79
CA GLU A 35 -27.28 18.16 0.18
C GLU A 35 -27.29 16.69 -0.29
N THR A 36 -26.62 15.84 0.47
CA THR A 36 -26.54 14.41 0.18
C THR A 36 -27.85 13.77 0.62
N THR A 37 -28.70 13.40 -0.33
CA THR A 37 -29.87 12.58 0.00
C THR A 37 -29.45 11.17 0.33
N GLY A 38 -30.25 10.45 1.15
CA GLY A 38 -29.96 9.06 1.53
C GLY A 38 -29.76 8.12 0.33
N GLU A 39 -30.42 8.38 -0.79
CA GLU A 39 -30.25 7.62 -2.04
C GLU A 39 -28.85 7.79 -2.67
N VAL A 40 -28.36 9.02 -2.68
CA VAL A 40 -27.01 9.33 -3.20
C VAL A 40 -25.93 8.68 -2.33
N TYR A 41 -26.11 8.72 -1.02
CA TYR A 41 -25.16 8.07 -0.09
C TYR A 41 -25.10 6.56 -0.32
N ASN A 42 -26.25 5.88 -0.41
CA ASN A 42 -26.33 4.45 -0.68
C ASN A 42 -25.70 4.07 -2.05
N TYR A 43 -25.88 4.92 -3.05
CA TYR A 43 -25.27 4.72 -4.36
C TYR A 43 -23.75 4.81 -4.28
N LEU A 44 -23.21 5.85 -3.64
CA LEU A 44 -21.76 6.03 -3.48
C LEU A 44 -21.10 4.88 -2.70
N GLU A 45 -21.80 4.37 -1.70
CA GLU A 45 -21.34 3.20 -0.96
C GLU A 45 -21.33 1.93 -1.84
N THR A 46 -22.41 1.68 -2.56
CA THR A 46 -22.49 0.55 -3.50
C THR A 46 -21.41 0.63 -4.58
N LEU A 47 -21.18 1.82 -5.11
CA LEU A 47 -20.10 2.08 -6.07
C LEU A 47 -18.72 1.77 -5.48
N ALA A 48 -18.49 2.17 -4.24
CA ALA A 48 -17.22 1.87 -3.56
C ALA A 48 -16.98 0.35 -3.43
N TYR A 49 -18.01 -0.42 -3.10
CA TYR A 49 -17.92 -1.89 -3.06
C TYR A 49 -17.68 -2.51 -4.44
N GLN A 50 -18.35 -2.02 -5.48
CA GLN A 50 -18.16 -2.52 -6.84
C GLN A 50 -16.74 -2.26 -7.35
N VAL A 51 -16.24 -1.03 -7.19
CA VAL A 51 -14.87 -0.67 -7.56
C VAL A 51 -13.85 -1.46 -6.76
N HIS A 52 -14.05 -1.60 -5.44
CA HIS A 52 -13.19 -2.41 -4.58
C HIS A 52 -13.16 -3.88 -5.02
N GLY A 53 -14.33 -4.48 -5.29
CA GLY A 53 -14.43 -5.86 -5.77
C GLY A 53 -13.69 -6.07 -7.08
N LYS A 54 -13.81 -5.12 -8.01
CA LYS A 54 -13.10 -5.16 -9.29
C LYS A 54 -11.59 -5.07 -9.11
N LEU A 55 -11.11 -4.12 -8.31
CA LEU A 55 -9.69 -3.95 -8.00
C LEU A 55 -9.09 -5.16 -7.27
N SER A 56 -9.84 -5.73 -6.34
CA SER A 56 -9.41 -6.91 -5.58
C SER A 56 -9.29 -8.17 -6.44
N SER A 57 -10.00 -8.24 -7.57
CA SER A 57 -9.90 -9.34 -8.52
C SER A 57 -8.67 -9.27 -9.43
N GLN A 58 -7.94 -8.15 -9.39
CA GLN A 58 -6.74 -7.91 -10.19
C GLN A 58 -5.45 -8.13 -9.38
N ASN A 59 -4.31 -7.99 -10.04
CA ASN A 59 -2.98 -8.14 -9.43
C ASN A 59 -2.52 -6.91 -8.58
N LEU A 60 -3.46 -6.08 -8.13
CA LEU A 60 -3.20 -4.80 -7.47
C LEU A 60 -2.27 -4.94 -6.26
N ARG A 61 -2.59 -5.88 -5.36
CA ARG A 61 -1.83 -6.05 -4.10
C ARG A 61 -0.38 -6.46 -4.33
N GLU A 62 -0.14 -7.36 -5.28
CA GLU A 62 1.21 -7.80 -5.65
C GLU A 62 2.00 -6.66 -6.29
N THR A 63 1.36 -5.92 -7.19
CA THR A 63 1.98 -4.77 -7.86
C THR A 63 2.32 -3.67 -6.86
N ILE A 64 1.41 -3.30 -5.95
CA ILE A 64 1.69 -2.28 -4.93
C ILE A 64 2.79 -2.72 -3.98
N TYR A 65 2.84 -3.99 -3.58
CA TYR A 65 3.93 -4.50 -2.75
C TYR A 65 5.29 -4.31 -3.43
N THR A 66 5.39 -4.64 -4.70
CA THR A 66 6.62 -4.44 -5.49
C THR A 66 6.93 -2.95 -5.70
N ALA A 67 5.92 -2.13 -5.96
CA ALA A 67 6.07 -0.68 -6.08
C ALA A 67 6.61 -0.05 -4.78
N LEU A 68 6.11 -0.48 -3.62
CA LEU A 68 6.59 -0.02 -2.32
C LEU A 68 8.06 -0.39 -2.08
N GLN A 69 8.50 -1.58 -2.53
CA GLN A 69 9.92 -1.93 -2.45
C GLN A 69 10.78 -0.99 -3.30
N HIS A 70 10.35 -0.66 -4.52
CA HIS A 70 11.03 0.32 -5.37
C HIS A 70 11.07 1.71 -4.71
N LEU A 71 9.96 2.18 -4.17
CA LEU A 71 9.88 3.45 -3.46
C LEU A 71 10.85 3.55 -2.29
N ILE A 72 10.92 2.52 -1.44
CA ILE A 72 11.81 2.50 -0.28
C ILE A 72 13.28 2.53 -0.69
N VAL A 73 13.64 1.84 -1.79
CA VAL A 73 15.04 1.68 -2.22
C VAL A 73 15.48 2.80 -3.14
N VAL A 74 14.66 3.19 -4.11
CA VAL A 74 15.03 4.13 -5.18
C VAL A 74 14.41 5.52 -4.98
N GLY A 75 13.26 5.59 -4.29
CA GLY A 75 12.53 6.84 -4.06
C GLY A 75 11.42 7.10 -5.06
N ASP A 76 11.41 6.39 -6.20
CA ASP A 76 10.47 6.56 -7.30
C ASP A 76 9.99 5.24 -7.87
N VAL A 77 8.74 5.25 -8.34
CA VAL A 77 8.17 4.18 -9.14
C VAL A 77 7.04 4.73 -10.01
N LEU A 78 6.90 4.19 -11.21
CA LEU A 78 5.79 4.48 -12.10
C LEU A 78 4.91 3.24 -12.22
N ILE A 79 3.64 3.36 -11.88
CA ILE A 79 2.65 2.30 -12.06
C ILE A 79 1.79 2.65 -13.29
N LEU A 80 1.64 1.73 -14.21
CA LEU A 80 0.70 1.81 -15.31
C LEU A 80 -0.53 0.96 -14.99
N MET A 81 -1.71 1.56 -15.07
CA MET A 81 -2.99 0.86 -15.03
C MET A 81 -3.53 0.77 -16.45
N GLU A 82 -3.47 -0.42 -17.03
CA GLU A 82 -3.93 -0.69 -18.39
C GLU A 82 -5.47 -0.62 -18.48
N ASP A 83 -6.00 -0.52 -19.69
CA ASP A 83 -7.44 -0.48 -19.92
C ASP A 83 -8.15 -1.78 -19.51
N SER A 84 -7.42 -2.89 -19.46
CA SER A 84 -7.84 -4.16 -18.86
C SER A 84 -7.96 -4.14 -17.34
N MET A 85 -7.64 -3.02 -16.69
CA MET A 85 -7.49 -2.84 -15.24
C MET A 85 -6.35 -3.67 -14.63
N GLN A 86 -5.44 -4.21 -15.42
CA GLN A 86 -4.21 -4.81 -14.93
C GLN A 86 -3.14 -3.77 -14.62
N PHE A 87 -2.28 -4.09 -13.68
CA PHE A 87 -1.24 -3.17 -13.22
C PHE A 87 0.14 -3.65 -13.65
N ARG A 88 0.95 -2.71 -14.13
CA ARG A 88 2.34 -2.96 -14.50
C ARG A 88 3.24 -1.91 -13.87
N ILE A 89 4.39 -2.34 -13.36
CA ILE A 89 5.42 -1.45 -12.81
C ILE A 89 6.42 -1.11 -13.91
N ILE A 90 6.73 0.17 -14.02
CA ILE A 90 7.81 0.71 -14.84
C ILE A 90 8.88 1.21 -13.88
N ARG A 91 10.09 0.69 -14.01
CA ARG A 91 11.21 0.99 -13.12
C ARG A 91 11.75 2.40 -13.39
N SER A 92 12.36 3.01 -12.39
CA SER A 92 12.91 4.36 -12.47
C SER A 92 13.99 4.54 -13.55
N ASP A 93 14.67 3.48 -13.95
CA ASP A 93 15.65 3.47 -15.05
C ASP A 93 15.02 3.33 -16.45
N GLN A 94 13.71 3.13 -16.53
CA GLN A 94 12.95 2.95 -17.77
C GLN A 94 12.07 4.14 -18.13
N TYR A 95 11.99 5.18 -17.28
CA TYR A 95 11.18 6.35 -17.58
C TYR A 95 11.85 7.64 -17.16
N VAL A 96 11.41 8.73 -17.77
CA VAL A 96 11.70 10.09 -17.35
C VAL A 96 10.38 10.82 -17.12
N ILE A 97 10.37 11.72 -16.16
CA ILE A 97 9.18 12.48 -15.78
C ILE A 97 9.54 13.95 -15.63
N ARG A 98 8.64 14.82 -16.11
CA ARG A 98 8.72 16.26 -15.90
C ARG A 98 7.54 16.72 -15.06
N ARG A 99 7.83 17.55 -14.06
CA ARG A 99 6.86 18.12 -13.14
C ARG A 99 6.91 19.63 -13.13
N THR A 100 5.85 20.26 -12.68
CA THR A 100 5.81 21.69 -12.33
C THR A 100 6.61 21.95 -11.06
N VAL A 101 6.79 23.21 -10.72
CA VAL A 101 7.43 23.62 -9.44
C VAL A 101 6.59 23.17 -8.25
N GLU A 102 5.28 23.10 -8.40
CA GLU A 102 4.31 22.60 -7.42
C GLU A 102 4.34 21.06 -7.29
N GLY A 103 5.01 20.38 -8.23
CA GLY A 103 5.18 18.92 -8.23
C GLY A 103 4.15 18.15 -9.06
N GLU A 104 3.28 18.84 -9.79
CA GLU A 104 2.30 18.21 -10.69
C GLU A 104 2.97 17.65 -11.94
N VAL A 105 2.50 16.50 -12.39
CA VAL A 105 3.05 15.83 -13.57
C VAL A 105 2.61 16.53 -14.84
N GLN A 106 3.57 16.86 -15.68
CA GLN A 106 3.32 17.44 -17.00
C GLN A 106 3.58 16.47 -18.15
N GLU A 107 4.59 15.64 -18.00
CA GLU A 107 5.03 14.75 -19.07
C GLU A 107 5.73 13.53 -18.50
N ILE A 108 5.46 12.37 -19.08
CA ILE A 108 6.11 11.10 -18.79
C ILE A 108 6.54 10.49 -20.12
N ILE A 109 7.77 10.01 -20.19
CA ILE A 109 8.26 9.23 -21.31
C ILE A 109 8.85 7.94 -20.75
N HIS A 110 8.41 6.81 -21.24
CA HIS A 110 9.02 5.53 -20.87
C HIS A 110 9.40 4.70 -22.08
N VAL A 111 10.29 3.74 -21.85
CA VAL A 111 10.86 2.88 -22.87
C VAL A 111 10.23 1.49 -22.77
N GLU A 112 9.82 0.95 -23.92
CA GLU A 112 9.39 -0.44 -24.06
C GLU A 112 10.28 -1.15 -25.08
N HIS A 113 10.61 -2.40 -24.80
CA HIS A 113 11.32 -3.28 -25.70
C HIS A 113 10.36 -4.33 -26.26
N VAL A 114 10.16 -4.30 -27.56
CA VAL A 114 9.23 -5.19 -28.28
C VAL A 114 10.02 -6.19 -29.11
N PRO A 115 9.78 -7.51 -28.98
CA PRO A 115 10.45 -8.51 -29.80
C PRO A 115 10.11 -8.33 -31.28
N LEU A 116 11.06 -8.59 -32.15
CA LEU A 116 10.86 -8.51 -33.62
C LEU A 116 9.85 -9.52 -34.13
N ASP A 117 9.72 -10.66 -33.45
CA ASP A 117 8.85 -11.77 -33.85
C ASP A 117 7.44 -11.70 -33.25
N ASN A 118 7.22 -10.78 -32.30
CA ASN A 118 5.95 -10.60 -31.63
C ASN A 118 5.73 -9.12 -31.35
N GLU A 119 4.54 -8.60 -31.56
CA GLU A 119 4.21 -7.19 -31.26
C GLU A 119 3.98 -6.91 -29.76
N GLU A 120 4.05 -7.94 -28.91
CA GLU A 120 3.89 -7.79 -27.48
C GLU A 120 5.16 -7.27 -26.80
N SER A 121 4.99 -6.29 -25.93
CA SER A 121 6.09 -5.77 -25.11
C SER A 121 6.56 -6.81 -24.12
N ILE A 122 7.86 -7.04 -24.07
CA ILE A 122 8.47 -7.90 -23.06
C ILE A 122 9.47 -7.12 -22.20
N VAL A 123 9.70 -7.63 -20.98
CA VAL A 123 10.78 -7.11 -20.13
C VAL A 123 12.12 -7.40 -20.77
N HIS A 124 12.92 -6.36 -21.00
CA HIS A 124 14.23 -6.51 -21.63
C HIS A 124 15.14 -7.39 -20.76
N PRO A 125 15.80 -8.42 -21.34
CA PRO A 125 16.65 -9.36 -20.60
C PRO A 125 17.92 -8.74 -20.00
N ILE A 126 18.21 -7.46 -20.25
CA ILE A 126 19.34 -6.73 -19.66
C ILE A 126 19.37 -6.83 -18.13
N TYR A 127 18.20 -6.92 -17.49
CA TYR A 127 18.10 -6.93 -16.01
C TYR A 127 18.48 -8.25 -15.36
N THR A 128 18.71 -9.29 -16.13
CA THR A 128 19.11 -10.62 -15.62
C THR A 128 20.61 -10.88 -15.63
N GLN A 129 21.43 -10.09 -16.35
CA GLN A 129 22.86 -10.41 -16.55
C GLN A 129 23.81 -9.21 -16.69
N GLY A 130 23.49 -8.04 -16.15
CA GLY A 130 24.35 -6.86 -16.34
C GLY A 130 24.24 -6.27 -17.74
N TYR A 131 24.61 -5.01 -17.84
CA TYR A 131 24.50 -4.17 -19.04
C TYR A 131 25.14 -4.85 -20.25
N GLN A 132 24.34 -5.42 -21.13
CA GLN A 132 24.76 -5.80 -22.47
C GLN A 132 23.87 -5.10 -23.48
N GLU A 133 24.53 -4.44 -24.44
CA GLU A 133 23.90 -3.74 -25.55
C GLU A 133 22.80 -4.57 -26.23
N THR A 134 21.80 -3.85 -26.73
CA THR A 134 20.67 -4.33 -27.53
C THR A 134 21.03 -5.54 -28.37
N LYS A 135 20.62 -6.72 -27.92
CA LYS A 135 20.77 -7.91 -28.74
C LYS A 135 19.84 -7.79 -29.95
N ALA A 136 20.36 -8.14 -31.13
CA ALA A 136 19.57 -8.31 -32.33
C ALA A 136 18.31 -9.14 -32.03
N GLY A 137 17.13 -8.54 -32.15
CA GLY A 137 15.86 -9.20 -31.89
C GLY A 137 14.79 -8.34 -31.19
N TYR A 138 15.11 -7.11 -30.78
CA TYR A 138 14.16 -6.20 -30.11
C TYR A 138 14.14 -4.84 -30.85
N ARG A 139 12.93 -4.24 -30.91
CA ARG A 139 12.73 -2.84 -31.24
C ARG A 139 12.50 -2.05 -29.94
N THR A 140 13.06 -0.88 -29.87
CA THR A 140 12.83 0.04 -28.76
C THR A 140 11.71 1.00 -29.16
N HIS A 141 10.67 1.07 -28.36
CA HIS A 141 9.61 2.06 -28.51
C HIS A 141 9.68 3.04 -27.35
N PHE A 142 9.44 4.30 -27.66
CA PHE A 142 9.29 5.37 -26.68
C PHE A 142 7.82 5.74 -26.59
N ILE A 143 7.27 5.71 -25.40
CA ILE A 143 5.88 6.06 -25.14
C ILE A 143 5.88 7.36 -24.35
N ARG A 144 5.36 8.40 -24.97
CA ARG A 144 5.23 9.72 -24.41
C ARG A 144 3.79 9.99 -24.04
N ILE A 145 3.59 10.47 -22.81
CA ILE A 145 2.32 11.03 -22.36
C ILE A 145 2.57 12.43 -21.82
N ALA A 146 1.81 13.39 -22.29
CA ALA A 146 1.94 14.78 -21.89
C ALA A 146 0.56 15.41 -21.68
N LEU A 147 0.45 16.21 -20.61
CA LEU A 147 -0.73 17.02 -20.36
C LEU A 147 -0.83 18.08 -21.47
N LYS A 148 -2.02 18.23 -22.06
CA LYS A 148 -2.28 19.24 -23.08
C LYS A 148 -2.47 20.62 -22.47
N ASP A 149 -2.50 21.63 -23.35
CA ASP A 149 -2.68 23.03 -22.95
C ASP A 149 -4.06 23.32 -22.31
N ASP A 150 -5.03 22.39 -22.47
CA ASP A 150 -6.34 22.45 -21.81
C ASP A 150 -6.27 22.15 -20.30
N GLY A 151 -5.16 21.56 -19.84
CA GLY A 151 -4.96 21.19 -18.44
C GLY A 151 -5.74 19.96 -17.96
N GLU A 152 -6.48 19.29 -18.83
CA GLU A 152 -7.37 18.17 -18.49
C GLU A 152 -7.08 16.90 -19.28
N THR A 153 -6.72 17.03 -20.56
CA THR A 153 -6.52 15.91 -21.49
C THR A 153 -5.05 15.52 -21.60
N TRP A 154 -4.79 14.23 -21.63
CA TRP A 154 -3.43 13.68 -21.79
C TRP A 154 -3.21 13.19 -23.22
N GLY A 155 -2.28 13.81 -23.94
CA GLY A 155 -1.85 13.35 -25.26
C GLY A 155 -0.92 12.14 -25.12
N TYR A 156 -1.17 11.11 -25.90
CA TYR A 156 -0.37 9.88 -25.97
C TYR A 156 0.30 9.78 -27.34
N GLU A 157 1.56 9.43 -27.36
CA GLU A 157 2.33 9.20 -28.58
C GLU A 157 3.32 8.05 -28.38
N ARG A 158 3.31 7.09 -29.31
CA ARG A 158 4.26 5.98 -29.35
C ARG A 158 5.17 6.16 -30.56
N GLN A 159 6.47 6.19 -30.32
CA GLN A 159 7.50 6.36 -31.36
C GLN A 159 8.43 5.15 -31.39
N ASP A 160 8.98 4.86 -32.57
CA ASP A 160 10.07 3.90 -32.73
C ASP A 160 11.42 4.51 -32.32
N GLY A 161 12.49 3.70 -32.35
CA GLY A 161 13.87 4.16 -32.08
C GLY A 161 14.41 5.19 -33.06
N ASP A 162 13.78 5.33 -34.22
CA ASP A 162 14.16 6.29 -35.27
C ASP A 162 13.34 7.59 -35.19
N GLY A 163 12.39 7.67 -34.27
CA GLY A 163 11.55 8.85 -34.02
C GLY A 163 10.28 8.90 -34.90
N ASN A 164 9.92 7.81 -35.59
CA ASN A 164 8.68 7.79 -36.34
C ASN A 164 7.52 7.47 -35.39
N THR A 165 6.43 8.22 -35.50
CA THR A 165 5.20 7.96 -34.70
C THR A 165 4.51 6.70 -35.23
N LEU A 166 4.37 5.71 -34.37
CA LEU A 166 3.69 4.45 -34.66
C LEU A 166 2.21 4.53 -34.33
N ASP A 167 1.86 5.20 -33.21
CA ASP A 167 0.53 5.32 -32.70
C ASP A 167 0.39 6.62 -31.90
N SER A 168 -0.82 7.18 -31.86
CA SER A 168 -1.12 8.38 -31.08
C SER A 168 -2.60 8.41 -30.68
N GLY A 169 -2.88 9.00 -29.52
CA GLY A 169 -4.24 9.09 -29.00
C GLY A 169 -4.33 10.07 -27.85
N GLU A 170 -5.43 9.98 -27.13
CA GLU A 170 -5.73 10.85 -26.00
C GLU A 170 -6.34 10.03 -24.86
N TYR A 171 -5.98 10.40 -23.64
CA TYR A 171 -6.59 9.87 -22.42
C TYR A 171 -7.27 11.01 -21.65
N THR A 172 -8.50 10.79 -21.23
CA THR A 172 -9.20 11.70 -20.33
C THR A 172 -8.64 11.61 -18.91
N VAL A 173 -8.23 10.40 -18.50
CA VAL A 173 -7.60 10.16 -17.19
C VAL A 173 -6.24 9.52 -17.41
N ASN A 174 -5.21 10.10 -16.80
CA ASN A 174 -3.85 9.59 -16.91
C ASN A 174 -3.77 8.11 -16.48
N PRO A 175 -3.31 7.18 -17.34
CA PRO A 175 -3.16 5.78 -16.98
C PRO A 175 -1.94 5.52 -16.08
N TYR A 176 -1.04 6.50 -15.93
CA TYR A 176 0.19 6.37 -15.14
C TYR A 176 0.02 7.00 -13.77
N ILE A 177 0.49 6.30 -12.76
CA ILE A 177 0.52 6.73 -11.37
C ILE A 177 1.99 6.84 -10.93
N PRO A 178 2.60 8.02 -11.02
CA PRO A 178 3.98 8.25 -10.64
C PRO A 178 4.09 8.58 -9.15
N LEU A 179 4.66 7.67 -8.38
CA LEU A 179 4.81 7.78 -6.94
C LEU A 179 6.22 8.23 -6.55
N ARG A 180 6.30 9.05 -5.49
CA ARG A 180 7.54 9.48 -4.85
C ARG A 180 7.49 9.13 -3.36
N TRP A 181 8.62 8.64 -2.83
CA TRP A 181 8.73 8.38 -1.39
C TRP A 181 8.74 9.69 -0.61
N CYS A 182 9.67 10.56 -0.93
CA CYS A 182 9.76 11.91 -0.37
C CYS A 182 9.92 12.91 -1.50
N ALA A 183 8.92 13.82 -1.63
CA ALA A 183 8.96 14.87 -2.63
C ALA A 183 9.81 16.03 -2.16
N VAL A 184 10.79 16.44 -2.98
CA VAL A 184 11.60 17.63 -2.74
C VAL A 184 11.18 18.71 -3.73
N ALA A 185 11.02 19.94 -3.25
CA ALA A 185 10.61 21.07 -4.08
C ALA A 185 11.62 21.32 -5.22
N GLY A 186 11.11 21.40 -6.44
CA GLY A 186 11.92 21.62 -7.64
C GLY A 186 12.61 20.38 -8.21
N GLU A 187 12.46 19.20 -7.59
CA GLU A 187 12.96 17.94 -8.13
C GLU A 187 11.83 17.15 -8.82
N ASN A 188 12.15 16.53 -9.95
CA ASN A 188 11.20 15.68 -10.68
C ASN A 188 11.02 14.31 -10.03
N TYR A 189 12.05 13.81 -9.35
CA TYR A 189 12.12 12.51 -8.69
C TYR A 189 12.08 12.68 -7.17
N GLY A 190 11.71 11.64 -6.46
CA GLY A 190 11.69 11.61 -4.99
C GLY A 190 13.01 11.12 -4.41
N ARG A 191 13.25 11.43 -3.13
CA ARG A 191 14.34 10.88 -2.33
C ARG A 191 13.89 9.57 -1.69
N SER A 192 14.77 8.58 -1.63
CA SER A 192 14.45 7.28 -1.08
C SER A 192 14.67 7.21 0.45
N HIS A 193 13.96 6.29 1.11
CA HIS A 193 14.24 6.02 2.52
C HIS A 193 15.66 5.47 2.74
N CYS A 194 16.14 4.66 1.79
CA CYS A 194 17.51 4.13 1.86
C CYS A 194 18.57 5.22 1.70
N GLU A 195 18.31 6.29 0.96
CA GLU A 195 19.22 7.43 0.80
C GLU A 195 19.49 8.11 2.14
N ASP A 196 18.44 8.29 2.96
CA ASP A 196 18.55 8.94 4.27
C ASP A 196 19.45 8.17 5.24
N ILE A 197 19.53 6.85 5.11
CA ILE A 197 20.30 5.96 6.00
C ILE A 197 21.47 5.27 5.30
N ILE A 198 21.86 5.76 4.09
CA ILE A 198 22.90 5.11 3.29
C ILE A 198 24.26 5.04 4.04
N GLY A 199 24.56 6.08 4.81
CA GLY A 199 25.77 6.12 5.63
C GLY A 199 25.83 5.03 6.69
N ASP A 200 24.73 4.74 7.35
CA ASP A 200 24.62 3.69 8.35
C ASP A 200 24.71 2.30 7.71
N ILE A 201 24.07 2.12 6.55
CA ILE A 201 24.14 0.88 5.77
C ILE A 201 25.58 0.60 5.32
N GLN A 202 26.29 1.59 4.77
CA GLN A 202 27.68 1.47 4.35
C GLN A 202 28.61 1.21 5.52
N SER A 203 28.37 1.88 6.65
CA SER A 203 29.12 1.66 7.89
C SER A 203 28.93 0.24 8.40
N LEU A 204 27.69 -0.25 8.45
CA LEU A 204 27.35 -1.62 8.83
C LEU A 204 28.06 -2.65 7.95
N GLU A 205 28.08 -2.43 6.64
CA GLU A 205 28.77 -3.29 5.68
C GLU A 205 30.27 -3.32 5.95
N SER A 206 30.91 -2.15 6.04
CA SER A 206 32.36 -2.02 6.28
C SER A 206 32.78 -2.65 7.60
N PHE A 207 32.03 -2.41 8.69
CA PHE A 207 32.32 -3.02 10.00
C PHE A 207 32.09 -4.54 9.97
N THR A 208 31.06 -5.01 9.28
CA THR A 208 30.80 -6.46 9.15
C THR A 208 31.91 -7.13 8.34
N GLU A 209 32.36 -6.53 7.25
CA GLU A 209 33.50 -7.02 6.46
C GLU A 209 34.80 -7.05 7.29
N GLY A 210 35.07 -5.96 8.02
CA GLY A 210 36.20 -5.88 8.92
C GLY A 210 36.17 -6.95 10.02
N LEU A 211 34.99 -7.19 10.61
CA LEU A 211 34.79 -8.24 11.61
C LEU A 211 35.06 -9.62 11.02
N LEU A 212 34.56 -9.94 9.85
CA LEU A 212 34.76 -11.22 9.17
C LEU A 212 36.26 -11.43 8.84
N LYS A 213 36.92 -10.40 8.30
CA LYS A 213 38.35 -10.45 8.04
C LYS A 213 39.19 -10.64 9.35
N GLY A 214 38.82 -9.92 10.42
CA GLY A 214 39.43 -10.03 11.70
C GLY A 214 39.28 -11.43 12.33
N VAL A 215 38.07 -11.99 12.28
CA VAL A 215 37.80 -13.35 12.76
C VAL A 215 38.58 -14.39 11.93
N ALA A 216 38.60 -14.25 10.60
CA ALA A 216 39.36 -15.13 9.71
C ALA A 216 40.85 -15.07 9.99
N ALA A 217 41.42 -13.87 10.16
CA ALA A 217 42.83 -13.70 10.55
C ALA A 217 43.13 -14.25 11.94
N GLY A 218 42.23 -14.03 12.91
CA GLY A 218 42.33 -14.54 14.28
C GLY A 218 42.26 -16.08 14.38
N SER A 219 41.60 -16.73 13.42
CA SER A 219 41.53 -18.20 13.35
C SER A 219 42.81 -18.84 12.81
N ALA A 220 43.68 -18.04 12.19
CA ALA A 220 45.01 -18.54 11.77
C ALA A 220 45.88 -18.79 12.98
N PHE A 221 46.68 -19.85 12.92
CA PHE A 221 47.71 -20.13 13.89
C PHE A 221 48.96 -20.68 13.19
N TRP A 222 50.08 -20.35 13.72
CA TRP A 222 51.35 -20.86 13.26
C TRP A 222 52.05 -21.54 14.44
N ILE A 223 52.71 -22.62 14.16
CA ILE A 223 53.59 -23.30 15.13
C ILE A 223 55.00 -22.81 14.84
N ALA A 224 55.61 -22.17 15.81
CA ALA A 224 57.00 -21.75 15.76
C ALA A 224 57.85 -22.74 16.55
N VAL A 225 58.90 -23.24 15.90
CA VAL A 225 59.89 -24.10 16.53
C VAL A 225 61.17 -23.28 16.74
N ASN A 226 61.71 -23.33 17.92
CA ASN A 226 62.91 -22.61 18.26
C ASN A 226 64.17 -23.21 17.53
N PRO A 227 64.79 -22.46 16.62
CA PRO A 227 65.90 -22.97 15.79
C PRO A 227 67.12 -23.32 16.59
N ALA A 228 67.25 -22.84 17.84
CA ALA A 228 68.33 -23.17 18.76
C ALA A 228 68.00 -24.32 19.76
N GLY A 229 66.78 -24.86 19.65
CA GLY A 229 66.28 -25.97 20.45
C GLY A 229 66.74 -27.33 19.93
N ILE A 230 66.37 -28.39 20.66
CA ILE A 230 66.66 -29.77 20.26
C ILE A 230 65.51 -30.38 19.42
N THR A 231 64.38 -29.65 19.25
CA THR A 231 63.20 -30.07 18.52
C THR A 231 63.37 -29.74 17.03
N GLU A 232 63.32 -30.75 16.17
CA GLU A 232 63.49 -30.55 14.76
C GLU A 232 62.10 -30.16 14.12
N LEU A 233 62.12 -29.22 13.16
CA LEU A 233 60.95 -28.72 12.48
C LEU A 233 60.21 -29.84 11.75
N ASP A 234 60.96 -30.73 11.10
CA ASP A 234 60.38 -31.82 10.30
C ASP A 234 59.65 -32.86 11.15
N ASP A 235 60.10 -33.10 12.39
CA ASP A 235 59.39 -33.97 13.33
C ASP A 235 58.05 -33.44 13.73
N VAL A 236 57.94 -32.13 13.90
CA VAL A 236 56.68 -31.45 14.25
C VAL A 236 55.76 -31.32 13.04
N ALA A 237 56.31 -30.95 11.87
CA ALA A 237 55.57 -30.75 10.66
C ALA A 237 55.02 -32.05 10.08
N GLY A 238 55.70 -33.19 10.24
CA GLY A 238 55.29 -34.51 9.80
C GLY A 238 54.43 -35.28 10.78
N ALA A 239 54.20 -34.76 12.01
CA ALA A 239 53.51 -35.47 13.07
C ALA A 239 51.95 -35.49 12.82
N SER A 240 51.39 -36.68 12.81
CA SER A 240 49.94 -36.90 12.80
C SER A 240 49.39 -36.85 14.23
N ASN A 241 48.08 -36.60 14.37
CA ASN A 241 47.43 -36.59 15.68
C ASN A 241 47.64 -37.95 16.42
N GLY A 242 48.21 -37.89 17.64
CA GLY A 242 48.53 -39.07 18.46
C GLY A 242 49.90 -39.68 18.22
N THR A 243 50.74 -39.06 17.39
CA THR A 243 52.13 -39.51 17.17
C THR A 243 53.03 -39.05 18.33
N PHE A 244 53.99 -39.89 18.72
CA PHE A 244 55.04 -39.52 19.69
C PHE A 244 56.16 -38.80 18.95
N ILE A 245 56.45 -37.56 19.39
CA ILE A 245 57.53 -36.75 18.88
C ILE A 245 58.57 -36.52 20.01
N SER A 246 59.90 -36.49 19.69
CA SER A 246 60.94 -36.13 20.62
C SER A 246 61.09 -34.60 20.60
N ALA A 247 60.40 -33.92 21.53
CA ALA A 247 60.41 -32.47 21.58
C ALA A 247 60.44 -31.96 23.01
N ARG A 248 60.96 -30.74 23.20
CA ARG A 248 60.80 -29.97 24.44
C ARG A 248 59.59 -29.03 24.25
N GLN A 249 58.72 -28.97 25.24
CA GLN A 249 57.56 -28.07 25.21
C GLN A 249 57.98 -26.60 25.07
N GLU A 250 59.18 -26.23 25.62
CA GLU A 250 59.75 -24.88 25.56
C GLU A 250 60.21 -24.48 24.14
N ASP A 251 60.47 -25.44 23.26
CA ASP A 251 60.92 -25.22 21.89
C ASP A 251 59.76 -25.00 20.92
N ILE A 252 58.58 -25.35 21.35
CA ILE A 252 57.37 -25.22 20.50
C ILE A 252 56.47 -24.13 21.06
N SER A 253 56.20 -23.09 20.27
CA SER A 253 55.26 -22.01 20.62
C SER A 253 54.22 -21.86 19.54
N THR A 254 53.00 -21.58 19.96
CA THR A 254 51.91 -21.27 19.04
C THR A 254 51.75 -19.77 18.90
N ILE A 255 51.95 -19.25 17.71
CA ILE A 255 51.69 -17.84 17.38
C ILE A 255 50.28 -17.78 16.86
N SER A 256 49.37 -17.20 17.64
CA SER A 256 47.99 -16.96 17.22
C SER A 256 47.69 -15.47 17.30
N PRO A 257 47.30 -14.85 16.20
CA PRO A 257 46.83 -13.45 16.20
C PRO A 257 45.62 -13.22 17.10
N ALA A 258 44.83 -14.25 17.37
CA ALA A 258 43.63 -14.18 18.23
C ALA A 258 43.96 -13.55 19.60
N ASN A 259 45.12 -13.86 20.20
CA ASN A 259 45.51 -13.35 21.54
C ASN A 259 45.66 -11.81 21.56
N THR A 260 46.06 -11.21 20.45
CA THR A 260 46.25 -9.75 20.33
C THR A 260 45.03 -9.05 19.74
N MET A 261 44.18 -9.74 18.96
CA MET A 261 43.09 -9.16 18.26
C MET A 261 41.74 -9.32 18.97
N ASN A 262 41.61 -10.12 20.02
CA ASN A 262 40.36 -10.41 20.70
C ASN A 262 39.63 -9.15 21.18
N SER A 263 40.30 -8.17 21.73
CA SER A 263 39.69 -6.92 22.20
C SER A 263 39.13 -6.07 21.03
N GLN A 264 39.87 -6.04 19.91
CA GLN A 264 39.45 -5.34 18.71
C GLN A 264 38.23 -6.04 18.02
N ILE A 265 38.26 -7.37 17.97
CA ILE A 265 37.15 -8.17 17.46
C ILE A 265 35.88 -7.92 18.28
N GLN A 266 36.01 -7.95 19.64
CA GLN A 266 34.87 -7.69 20.53
C GLN A 266 34.31 -6.27 20.37
N SER A 267 35.20 -5.25 20.31
CA SER A 267 34.74 -3.86 20.11
C SER A 267 34.09 -3.64 18.75
N THR A 268 34.63 -4.26 17.70
CA THR A 268 34.00 -4.22 16.35
C THR A 268 32.67 -4.94 16.34
N GLN A 269 32.54 -6.08 17.00
CA GLN A 269 31.31 -6.81 17.14
C GLN A 269 30.23 -5.98 17.86
N ALA A 270 30.60 -5.29 18.94
CA ALA A 270 29.69 -4.37 19.62
C ALA A 270 29.22 -3.23 18.70
N GLY A 271 30.13 -2.65 17.91
CA GLY A 271 29.80 -1.65 16.90
C GLY A 271 28.83 -2.18 15.83
N VAL A 272 29.07 -3.39 15.31
CA VAL A 272 28.16 -4.06 14.35
C VAL A 272 26.77 -4.25 14.94
N GLU A 273 26.65 -4.65 16.21
CA GLU A 273 25.33 -4.85 16.85
C GLU A 273 24.57 -3.53 17.06
N ILE A 274 25.28 -2.44 17.38
CA ILE A 274 24.68 -1.11 17.49
C ILE A 274 24.14 -0.68 16.12
N LEU A 275 24.98 -0.67 15.08
CA LEU A 275 24.57 -0.29 13.72
C LEU A 275 23.46 -1.19 13.17
N ARG A 276 23.53 -2.50 13.44
CA ARG A 276 22.46 -3.44 13.06
C ARG A 276 21.13 -3.08 13.70
N ARG A 277 21.15 -2.64 14.95
CA ARG A 277 19.94 -2.22 15.66
C ARG A 277 19.41 -0.89 15.11
N GLU A 278 20.28 0.07 14.85
CA GLU A 278 19.88 1.38 14.30
C GLU A 278 19.30 1.24 12.90
N VAL A 279 19.98 0.53 12.00
CA VAL A 279 19.44 0.21 10.66
C VAL A 279 18.14 -0.61 10.76
N GLY A 280 18.08 -1.55 11.73
CA GLY A 280 16.86 -2.32 11.97
C GLY A 280 15.68 -1.44 12.41
N ASN A 281 15.93 -0.48 13.30
CA ASN A 281 14.92 0.47 13.76
C ASN A 281 14.43 1.38 12.63
N ALA A 282 15.33 1.88 11.78
CA ALA A 282 14.97 2.70 10.62
C ALA A 282 14.00 1.97 9.67
N PHE A 283 14.12 0.65 9.54
CA PHE A 283 13.20 -0.19 8.77
C PHE A 283 12.07 -0.83 9.60
N LEU A 284 11.81 -0.36 10.81
CA LEU A 284 10.76 -0.88 11.70
C LEU A 284 10.88 -2.39 12.01
N LEU A 285 12.09 -2.96 11.97
CA LEU A 285 12.30 -4.38 12.29
C LEU A 285 12.10 -4.70 13.78
N SER A 286 12.24 -3.70 14.66
CA SER A 286 12.09 -3.82 16.12
C SER A 286 10.66 -3.51 16.60
N GLY A 287 9.78 -3.06 15.73
CA GLY A 287 8.38 -2.74 16.06
C GLY A 287 7.57 -3.98 16.43
N SER A 288 6.38 -3.75 16.94
CA SER A 288 5.43 -4.80 17.31
C SER A 288 5.27 -5.82 16.18
N ALA A 289 5.38 -7.10 16.51
CA ALA A 289 5.23 -8.17 15.52
C ALA A 289 3.88 -8.03 14.82
N ILE A 290 3.87 -7.98 13.48
CA ILE A 290 2.62 -8.07 12.72
C ILE A 290 1.94 -9.36 13.16
N PRO A 291 0.69 -9.31 13.61
CA PRO A 291 -0.05 -10.54 13.94
C PRO A 291 -0.03 -11.47 12.72
N LYS A 292 0.65 -12.60 12.86
CA LYS A 292 0.67 -13.64 11.82
C LYS A 292 -0.62 -14.44 11.95
N GLY A 293 -1.66 -14.04 11.23
CA GLY A 293 -2.92 -14.76 11.24
C GLY A 293 -3.85 -14.23 10.15
N GLU A 294 -4.74 -15.09 9.66
CA GLU A 294 -5.76 -14.77 8.64
C GLU A 294 -6.76 -13.68 9.08
N ARG A 295 -6.73 -13.26 10.35
CA ARG A 295 -7.58 -12.21 10.91
C ARG A 295 -6.74 -11.11 11.54
N VAL A 296 -6.23 -10.20 10.73
CA VAL A 296 -5.69 -8.94 11.24
C VAL A 296 -6.88 -8.09 11.66
N THR A 297 -6.99 -7.78 12.96
CA THR A 297 -8.09 -6.95 13.46
C THR A 297 -7.93 -5.50 13.00
N ALA A 298 -9.04 -4.78 12.82
CA ALA A 298 -9.04 -3.35 12.50
C ALA A 298 -8.18 -2.54 13.48
N THR A 299 -8.16 -2.92 14.75
CA THR A 299 -7.30 -2.31 15.79
C THR A 299 -5.81 -2.52 15.52
N ALA A 300 -5.40 -3.71 15.07
CA ALA A 300 -3.99 -3.97 14.72
C ALA A 300 -3.54 -3.15 13.51
N VAL A 301 -4.38 -3.00 12.50
CA VAL A 301 -4.09 -2.16 11.31
C VAL A 301 -3.97 -0.70 11.71
N ARG A 302 -4.84 -0.19 12.61
CA ARG A 302 -4.73 1.17 13.18
C ARG A 302 -3.41 1.39 13.91
N MET A 303 -3.01 0.44 14.75
CA MET A 303 -1.73 0.54 15.47
C MET A 303 -0.55 0.61 14.49
N ILE A 304 -0.54 -0.22 13.45
CA ILE A 304 0.48 -0.19 12.41
C ILE A 304 0.43 1.15 11.67
N GLY A 305 -0.75 1.63 11.27
CA GLY A 305 -0.91 2.90 10.58
C GLY A 305 -0.43 4.09 11.41
N SER A 306 -0.76 4.15 12.71
CA SER A 306 -0.30 5.23 13.60
C SER A 306 1.21 5.16 13.88
N GLU A 307 1.79 3.96 13.98
CA GLU A 307 3.23 3.76 14.08
C GLU A 307 3.93 4.26 12.80
N LEU A 308 3.42 3.90 11.62
CA LEU A 308 3.94 4.35 10.33
C LEU A 308 3.87 5.88 10.19
N GLU A 309 2.74 6.51 10.53
CA GLU A 309 2.57 7.97 10.46
C GLU A 309 3.53 8.67 11.41
N THR A 310 3.73 8.13 12.62
CA THR A 310 4.65 8.70 13.60
C THR A 310 6.11 8.60 13.15
N VAL A 311 6.51 7.47 12.57
CA VAL A 311 7.90 7.21 12.18
C VAL A 311 8.24 7.82 10.83
N LEU A 312 7.32 7.75 9.86
CA LEU A 312 7.54 8.23 8.49
C LEU A 312 7.16 9.70 8.29
N GLY A 313 6.69 10.39 9.34
CA GLY A 313 6.50 11.84 9.34
C GLY A 313 5.61 12.36 8.20
N GLY A 314 4.47 11.72 7.93
CA GLY A 314 3.53 12.12 6.87
C GLY A 314 3.82 11.52 5.49
N ALA A 315 4.98 10.90 5.26
CA ALA A 315 5.27 10.24 3.99
C ALA A 315 4.27 9.11 3.68
N PHE A 316 3.81 8.39 4.71
CA PHE A 316 2.78 7.36 4.56
C PHE A 316 1.47 7.92 4.01
N SER A 317 0.96 9.00 4.59
CA SER A 317 -0.28 9.65 4.14
C SER A 317 -0.14 10.25 2.73
N ALA A 318 1.02 10.82 2.40
CA ALA A 318 1.30 11.34 1.06
C ALA A 318 1.29 10.23 0.01
N ILE A 319 2.02 9.14 0.25
CA ILE A 319 2.06 7.97 -0.67
C ILE A 319 0.67 7.36 -0.81
N ALA A 320 -0.07 7.23 0.31
CA ALA A 320 -1.41 6.69 0.29
C ALA A 320 -2.34 7.53 -0.59
N ARG A 321 -2.31 8.84 -0.46
CA ARG A 321 -3.12 9.75 -1.28
C ARG A 321 -2.69 9.70 -2.75
N ASP A 322 -1.39 9.86 -3.03
CA ASP A 322 -0.86 9.93 -4.39
C ASP A 322 -1.04 8.62 -5.17
N LEU A 323 -1.19 7.49 -4.47
CA LEU A 323 -1.52 6.20 -5.07
C LEU A 323 -3.04 6.02 -5.23
N MET A 324 -3.81 6.22 -4.15
CA MET A 324 -5.20 5.78 -4.09
C MET A 324 -6.12 6.66 -4.92
N GLU A 325 -5.93 7.97 -4.90
CA GLU A 325 -6.78 8.89 -5.65
C GLU A 325 -6.73 8.64 -7.16
N PRO A 326 -5.55 8.61 -7.84
CA PRO A 326 -5.49 8.31 -9.26
C PRO A 326 -5.98 6.90 -9.60
N LEU A 327 -5.68 5.92 -8.75
CA LEU A 327 -6.08 4.53 -8.92
C LEU A 327 -7.61 4.39 -8.93
N VAL A 328 -8.28 4.97 -7.95
CA VAL A 328 -9.75 4.91 -7.85
C VAL A 328 -10.40 5.72 -8.98
N ARG A 329 -9.88 6.93 -9.27
CA ARG A 329 -10.38 7.77 -10.37
C ARG A 329 -10.31 7.05 -11.71
N ARG A 330 -9.17 6.42 -12.02
CA ARG A 330 -9.00 5.64 -13.26
C ARG A 330 -9.92 4.42 -13.28
N SER A 331 -10.07 3.72 -12.15
CA SER A 331 -10.96 2.54 -12.06
C SER A 331 -12.42 2.91 -12.36
N VAL A 332 -12.93 3.98 -11.74
CA VAL A 332 -14.28 4.47 -11.99
C VAL A 332 -14.43 4.84 -13.46
N PHE A 333 -13.47 5.55 -14.05
CA PHE A 333 -13.49 5.94 -15.45
C PHE A 333 -13.59 4.70 -16.37
N LEU A 334 -12.74 3.69 -16.18
CA LEU A 334 -12.76 2.47 -16.99
C LEU A 334 -14.07 1.66 -16.82
N MET A 335 -14.60 1.59 -15.61
CA MET A 335 -15.88 0.92 -15.36
C MET A 335 -17.06 1.65 -16.00
N LEU A 336 -16.98 3.00 -16.13
CA LEU A 336 -17.96 3.81 -16.85
C LEU A 336 -17.87 3.56 -18.37
N GLU A 337 -16.68 3.54 -18.95
CA GLU A 337 -16.46 3.23 -20.37
C GLU A 337 -16.98 1.84 -20.73
N ASN A 338 -16.76 0.87 -19.85
CA ASN A 338 -17.20 -0.51 -20.03
C ASN A 338 -18.69 -0.74 -19.73
N ASN A 339 -19.46 0.31 -19.38
CA ASN A 339 -20.89 0.23 -18.97
C ASN A 339 -21.12 -0.73 -17.78
N GLU A 340 -20.15 -0.87 -16.89
CA GLU A 340 -20.25 -1.68 -15.66
C GLU A 340 -20.95 -0.90 -14.53
N ILE A 341 -21.08 0.42 -14.66
CA ILE A 341 -21.73 1.34 -13.72
C ILE A 341 -22.90 2.04 -14.42
N ASP A 342 -23.98 2.34 -13.69
CA ASP A 342 -25.15 3.03 -14.25
C ASP A 342 -24.80 4.43 -14.76
N GLN A 343 -24.92 4.61 -16.06
CA GLN A 343 -24.59 5.86 -16.75
C GLN A 343 -25.48 7.05 -16.34
N ARG A 344 -26.69 6.81 -15.87
CA ARG A 344 -27.63 7.90 -15.49
C ARG A 344 -27.10 8.66 -14.28
N MET A 345 -26.57 7.94 -13.31
CA MET A 345 -25.97 8.54 -12.12
C MET A 345 -24.60 9.17 -12.46
N SER A 346 -23.82 8.54 -13.36
CA SER A 346 -22.52 9.06 -13.76
C SER A 346 -22.62 10.41 -14.51
N GLN A 347 -23.65 10.60 -15.36
CA GLN A 347 -23.85 11.86 -16.06
C GLN A 347 -24.24 13.02 -15.11
N GLN A 348 -24.92 12.71 -14.02
CA GLN A 348 -25.27 13.68 -12.98
C GLN A 348 -24.02 14.08 -12.17
N PHE A 349 -23.08 13.16 -11.99
CA PHE A 349 -21.83 13.39 -11.29
C PHE A 349 -20.72 13.96 -12.19
N SER A 350 -20.70 13.65 -13.48
CA SER A 350 -19.69 14.13 -14.42
C SER A 350 -19.90 15.57 -14.88
N LYS A 351 -21.16 16.05 -14.92
CA LYS A 351 -21.46 17.40 -15.42
C LYS A 351 -21.01 18.54 -14.53
N ASP A 352 -20.83 18.29 -13.24
CA ASP A 352 -20.56 19.34 -12.25
C ASP A 352 -19.18 19.21 -11.57
N GLY A 353 -18.32 18.30 -12.02
CA GLY A 353 -16.99 18.08 -11.44
C GLY A 353 -17.02 17.54 -10.00
N ILE A 354 -18.11 16.92 -9.60
CA ILE A 354 -18.49 16.71 -8.19
C ILE A 354 -17.96 15.39 -7.61
N LEU A 355 -17.33 14.52 -8.39
CA LEU A 355 -16.63 13.37 -7.83
C LEU A 355 -15.28 13.81 -7.29
N SER A 356 -15.29 14.61 -6.24
CA SER A 356 -14.15 14.71 -5.35
C SER A 356 -14.05 13.37 -4.59
N VAL A 357 -13.23 12.50 -5.11
CA VAL A 357 -12.89 11.26 -4.45
C VAL A 357 -12.04 11.63 -3.24
N GLN A 358 -12.66 11.85 -2.11
CA GLN A 358 -11.93 11.85 -0.85
C GLN A 358 -11.52 10.41 -0.59
N VAL A 359 -10.25 10.13 -0.87
CA VAL A 359 -9.65 8.84 -0.56
C VAL A 359 -9.32 8.82 0.92
N VAL A 360 -10.24 8.31 1.67
CA VAL A 360 -10.05 8.06 3.09
C VAL A 360 -9.17 6.83 3.23
N THR A 361 -7.88 7.06 3.42
CA THR A 361 -6.88 5.99 3.56
C THR A 361 -6.70 5.53 4.99
N GLY A 362 -6.30 4.30 5.16
CA GLY A 362 -5.70 3.67 6.33
C GLY A 362 -6.42 3.94 7.67
N LEU A 363 -6.00 4.96 8.39
CA LEU A 363 -6.52 5.29 9.72
C LEU A 363 -7.99 5.76 9.70
N GLN A 364 -8.38 6.49 8.66
CA GLN A 364 -9.73 7.03 8.53
C GLN A 364 -10.72 6.01 7.91
N ALA A 365 -10.27 5.18 6.98
CA ALA A 365 -11.11 4.09 6.44
C ALA A 365 -11.44 3.04 7.50
N LEU A 366 -10.55 2.85 8.47
CA LEU A 366 -10.75 2.01 9.65
C LEU A 366 -11.59 2.69 10.74
N SER A 367 -12.09 3.89 10.48
CA SER A 367 -12.93 4.63 11.42
C SER A 367 -14.32 3.97 11.63
N ARG A 368 -14.70 2.95 10.86
CA ARG A 368 -15.98 2.23 11.05
C ARG A 368 -16.18 1.75 12.49
N ASP A 369 -15.17 1.15 13.13
CA ASP A 369 -15.28 0.79 14.55
C ASP A 369 -15.37 2.02 15.46
N THR A 370 -14.72 3.13 15.08
CA THR A 370 -14.81 4.40 15.81
C THR A 370 -16.16 5.06 15.56
N ASP A 371 -16.66 4.99 14.32
CA ASP A 371 -17.96 5.51 13.94
C ASP A 371 -19.08 4.68 14.59
N LEU A 372 -18.94 3.35 14.63
CA LEU A 372 -19.82 2.48 15.40
C LEU A 372 -19.82 2.84 16.89
N GLN A 373 -18.65 3.04 17.51
CA GLN A 373 -18.55 3.46 18.91
C GLN A 373 -19.16 4.85 19.13
N LYS A 374 -18.92 5.82 18.24
CA LYS A 374 -19.55 7.15 18.31
C LYS A 374 -21.06 7.07 18.13
N LEU A 375 -21.55 6.25 17.19
CA LEU A 375 -22.98 6.02 16.98
C LEU A 375 -23.61 5.34 18.21
N MET A 376 -22.96 4.35 18.80
CA MET A 376 -23.42 3.74 20.03
C MET A 376 -23.45 4.75 21.20
N GLN A 377 -22.40 5.55 21.37
CA GLN A 377 -22.37 6.62 22.38
C GLN A 377 -23.46 7.67 22.12
N MET A 378 -23.66 8.06 20.85
CA MET A 378 -24.73 8.97 20.46
C MET A 378 -26.11 8.40 20.79
N GLY A 379 -26.34 7.11 20.50
CA GLY A 379 -27.58 6.41 20.88
C GLY A 379 -27.81 6.40 22.40
N GLU A 380 -26.76 6.17 23.19
CA GLU A 380 -26.86 6.27 24.67
C GLU A 380 -27.14 7.69 25.13
N MET A 381 -26.51 8.71 24.54
CA MET A 381 -26.77 10.11 24.84
C MET A 381 -28.22 10.51 24.51
N VAL A 382 -28.70 10.15 23.31
CA VAL A 382 -30.07 10.47 22.87
C VAL A 382 -31.11 9.80 23.76
N ARG A 383 -30.85 8.56 24.22
CA ARG A 383 -31.74 7.84 25.14
C ARG A 383 -31.90 8.53 26.51
N ASN A 384 -30.91 9.34 26.91
CA ASN A 384 -30.94 10.09 28.16
C ASN A 384 -31.46 11.53 27.97
N LEU A 385 -31.90 11.93 26.79
CA LEU A 385 -32.48 13.24 26.53
C LEU A 385 -33.97 13.30 26.92
N PRO A 386 -34.52 14.50 27.23
CA PRO A 386 -35.97 14.67 27.46
C PRO A 386 -36.76 14.27 26.19
N GLU A 387 -38.01 13.75 26.38
CA GLU A 387 -38.85 13.26 25.29
C GLU A 387 -39.03 14.25 24.13
N ASN A 388 -39.07 15.54 24.41
CA ASN A 388 -39.18 16.59 23.40
C ASN A 388 -37.94 16.69 22.48
N ALA A 389 -36.76 16.36 23.00
CA ALA A 389 -35.50 16.38 22.23
C ALA A 389 -35.32 15.09 21.43
N VAL A 390 -35.84 13.97 21.94
CA VAL A 390 -35.80 12.66 21.24
C VAL A 390 -36.62 12.69 19.96
N GLN A 391 -37.71 13.48 19.90
CA GLN A 391 -38.55 13.65 18.71
C GLN A 391 -37.87 14.39 17.55
N LEU A 392 -36.84 15.19 17.83
CA LEU A 392 -36.06 15.91 16.82
C LEU A 392 -34.98 15.02 16.15
N PHE A 393 -34.81 13.81 16.67
CA PHE A 393 -33.74 12.92 16.21
C PHE A 393 -34.22 12.05 15.06
N ASN A 394 -33.45 12.03 13.96
CA ASN A 394 -33.76 11.19 12.80
C ASN A 394 -33.31 9.74 13.06
N TRP A 395 -34.22 8.92 13.59
CA TRP A 395 -33.97 7.53 13.92
C TRP A 395 -33.73 6.63 12.72
N GLU A 396 -34.30 6.99 11.56
CA GLU A 396 -34.11 6.25 10.32
C GLU A 396 -32.67 6.37 9.82
N GLU A 397 -32.18 7.61 9.74
CA GLU A 397 -30.81 7.88 9.35
C GLU A 397 -29.80 7.29 10.34
N TYR A 398 -30.09 7.39 11.63
CA TYR A 398 -29.27 6.74 12.68
C TYR A 398 -29.21 5.22 12.52
N ALA A 399 -30.34 4.55 12.24
CA ALA A 399 -30.39 3.12 12.03
C ALA A 399 -29.60 2.70 10.77
N ARG A 400 -29.72 3.47 9.68
CA ARG A 400 -28.97 3.25 8.44
C ARG A 400 -27.45 3.36 8.68
N GLN A 401 -27.02 4.42 9.34
CA GLN A 401 -25.61 4.63 9.66
C GLN A 401 -25.07 3.54 10.60
N LEU A 402 -25.87 3.08 11.56
CA LEU A 402 -25.49 2.00 12.46
C LEU A 402 -25.28 0.67 11.71
N ILE A 403 -26.20 0.33 10.80
CA ILE A 403 -26.15 -0.89 9.99
C ILE A 403 -24.93 -0.84 9.06
N THR A 404 -24.71 0.30 8.42
CA THR A 404 -23.52 0.55 7.58
C THR A 404 -22.23 0.44 8.40
N ALA A 405 -22.19 1.01 9.60
CA ALA A 405 -21.02 0.94 10.47
C ALA A 405 -20.71 -0.49 10.94
N ILE A 406 -21.73 -1.35 11.06
CA ILE A 406 -21.58 -2.79 11.37
C ILE A 406 -21.10 -3.58 10.14
N GLY A 407 -21.29 -3.05 8.91
CA GLY A 407 -20.86 -3.71 7.68
C GLY A 407 -21.94 -4.54 6.99
N PHE A 408 -23.22 -4.35 7.35
CA PHE A 408 -24.33 -4.99 6.64
C PHE A 408 -24.86 -4.10 5.53
N ASP A 409 -25.38 -4.73 4.46
CA ASP A 409 -26.03 -4.05 3.36
C ASP A 409 -27.38 -3.47 3.83
N ASN A 410 -27.57 -2.16 3.59
CA ASN A 410 -28.75 -1.42 4.09
C ASN A 410 -30.07 -1.87 3.45
N ASN A 411 -30.05 -2.44 2.25
CA ASN A 411 -31.25 -2.69 1.46
C ASN A 411 -32.24 -3.66 2.08
N ASN A 412 -31.80 -4.52 3.00
CA ASN A 412 -32.65 -5.56 3.61
C ASN A 412 -33.03 -5.29 5.08
N TRP A 413 -32.42 -4.31 5.73
CA TRP A 413 -32.56 -4.11 7.17
C TRP A 413 -33.39 -2.89 7.56
N VAL A 414 -33.44 -1.86 6.73
CA VAL A 414 -34.24 -0.65 6.96
C VAL A 414 -35.27 -0.54 5.85
N LYS A 415 -36.54 -0.42 6.23
CA LYS A 415 -37.63 -0.23 5.28
C LYS A 415 -37.54 1.15 4.64
N SER A 416 -37.83 1.26 3.35
CA SER A 416 -37.95 2.56 2.68
C SER A 416 -39.16 3.36 3.18
N GLU A 417 -39.10 4.69 3.03
CA GLU A 417 -40.24 5.56 3.36
C GLU A 417 -41.53 5.11 2.66
N GLU A 418 -41.43 4.64 1.44
CA GLU A 418 -42.59 4.11 0.68
C GLU A 418 -43.17 2.85 1.35
N GLN A 419 -42.32 1.94 1.81
CA GLN A 419 -42.75 0.73 2.51
C GLN A 419 -43.36 1.03 3.90
N ILE A 420 -42.87 2.07 4.56
CA ILE A 420 -43.41 2.54 5.84
C ILE A 420 -44.79 3.18 5.60
N GLN A 421 -44.92 4.03 4.56
CA GLN A 421 -46.19 4.64 4.21
C GLN A 421 -47.23 3.61 3.77
N GLU A 422 -46.85 2.63 2.94
CA GLU A 422 -47.72 1.50 2.60
C GLU A 422 -48.22 0.73 3.80
N GLN A 423 -47.31 0.43 4.76
CA GLN A 423 -47.70 -0.24 6.01
C GLN A 423 -48.63 0.60 6.87
N MET A 424 -48.37 1.92 6.99
CA MET A 424 -49.28 2.81 7.72
C MET A 424 -50.64 2.89 7.07
N MET A 425 -50.73 3.01 5.74
CA MET A 425 -51.98 2.99 5.02
C MET A 425 -52.71 1.65 5.15
N ALA A 426 -51.99 0.53 5.11
CA ALA A 426 -52.57 -0.80 5.32
C ALA A 426 -53.10 -0.96 6.73
N GLN A 427 -52.39 -0.48 7.76
CA GLN A 427 -52.89 -0.48 9.12
C GLN A 427 -54.11 0.41 9.32
N GLN A 428 -54.12 1.61 8.78
CA GLN A 428 -55.29 2.49 8.83
C GLN A 428 -56.52 1.88 8.15
N ARG A 429 -56.33 1.23 6.99
CA ARG A 429 -57.44 0.51 6.30
C ARG A 429 -57.94 -0.66 7.14
N ALA A 430 -57.03 -1.45 7.73
CA ALA A 430 -57.42 -2.56 8.61
C ALA A 430 -58.18 -2.10 9.88
N GLN A 431 -57.75 -0.97 10.48
CA GLN A 431 -58.45 -0.37 11.60
C GLN A 431 -59.84 0.15 11.23
N ALA A 432 -59.97 0.84 10.09
CA ALA A 432 -61.25 1.34 9.58
C ALA A 432 -62.21 0.20 9.20
N GLU A 433 -61.73 -0.90 8.63
CA GLU A 433 -62.53 -2.11 8.39
C GLU A 433 -62.98 -2.77 9.70
N GLN A 434 -62.13 -2.83 10.74
CA GLN A 434 -62.51 -3.35 12.05
C GLN A 434 -63.56 -2.48 12.75
N GLU A 435 -63.44 -1.15 12.66
CA GLU A 435 -64.43 -0.22 13.19
C GLU A 435 -65.78 -0.34 12.49
N MET A 436 -65.76 -0.44 11.14
CA MET A 436 -67.00 -0.68 10.38
C MET A 436 -67.66 -2.01 10.72
N MET A 437 -66.90 -3.09 10.84
CA MET A 437 -67.45 -4.38 11.25
C MET A 437 -68.03 -4.36 12.69
N MET A 438 -67.43 -3.59 13.61
CA MET A 438 -67.94 -3.42 14.96
C MET A 438 -69.25 -2.59 14.97
N GLN A 439 -69.34 -1.52 14.13
CA GLN A 439 -70.57 -0.75 13.98
C GLN A 439 -71.71 -1.58 13.34
N GLU A 440 -71.40 -2.37 12.28
CA GLU A 440 -72.40 -3.28 11.70
C GLU A 440 -72.90 -4.33 12.72
N LYS A 441 -72.04 -4.89 13.52
CA LYS A 441 -72.44 -5.82 14.60
C LYS A 441 -73.28 -5.13 15.67
N GLN A 442 -73.00 -3.89 16.04
CA GLN A 442 -73.80 -3.12 16.96
C GLN A 442 -75.17 -2.77 16.40
N LEU A 443 -75.26 -2.37 15.14
CA LEU A 443 -76.50 -2.11 14.45
C LEU A 443 -77.36 -3.38 14.27
N ALA A 444 -76.74 -4.49 13.92
CA ALA A 444 -77.44 -5.80 13.83
C ALA A 444 -77.92 -6.29 15.20
N GLY A 445 -77.19 -6.02 16.27
CA GLY A 445 -77.63 -6.34 17.65
C GLY A 445 -78.80 -5.45 18.13
N GLN A 446 -78.89 -4.18 17.69
CA GLN A 446 -80.00 -3.28 18.01
C GLN A 446 -81.27 -3.56 17.17
N ALA A 447 -81.10 -4.20 16.00
CA ALA A 447 -82.24 -4.58 15.16
C ALA A 447 -82.89 -5.93 15.60
N MET A 448 -82.24 -6.68 16.47
CA MET A 448 -82.77 -7.96 17.03
C MET A 448 -83.31 -7.84 18.46
N ALA A 449 -83.20 -6.69 19.08
CA ALA A 449 -83.83 -6.38 20.37
C ALA A 449 -85.13 -5.53 20.15
#